data_db2b1e9b99446cb314746d5c6521b8c0
#
_entry.id   db2b1e9b99446cb314746d5c6521b8c0
#
_cell.length_a   1.000
_cell.length_b   1.000
_cell.length_c   1.000
_cell.angle_alpha   90.00
_cell.angle_beta   90.00
_cell.angle_gamma   90.00
#
_symmetry.space_group_name_H-M   'P 1'
#
loop_
_entity.id
_entity.type
_entity.pdbx_description
1 polymer ?
#
loop_
_entity_poly.entity_id
_entity_poly.type
_entity_poly.pdbx_seq_one_letter_code
_entity_poly.pdbx_strand_id
1 'polypeptide(L)'
;MKNYARALAIAALAGATLAGTGCAVMRGQETAGSYIDDTAITTAVKAKFVEDKTVDATAIKVETLNGTVQLSGFAKSSAEKTKAEALARNTKGVRSVKNDLSVRP
;
A
#
# COMPACT_ATOMS: atom_id res chain seq x y z
N MET A 1 45.61 24.38 6.22
CA MET A 1 45.42 24.60 6.37
C MET A 1 44.61 24.82 6.46
N LYS A 2 44.37 25.02 6.57
CA LYS A 2 43.60 25.46 6.63
C LYS A 2 42.59 25.06 6.00
N ASN A 3 42.42 24.55 5.40
CA ASN A 3 41.57 24.22 4.65
C ASN A 3 40.82 23.13 5.18
N TYR A 4 41.13 22.38 5.69
CA TYR A 4 40.56 21.30 6.12
C TYR A 4 39.40 21.53 6.90
N ALA A 5 39.32 22.30 7.30
CA ALA A 5 38.36 22.67 8.18
C ALA A 5 37.11 22.76 7.39
N ARG A 6 37.26 23.35 6.30
CA ARG A 6 36.15 23.49 5.57
C ARG A 6 35.62 22.25 5.14
N ALA A 7 36.35 21.37 5.03
CA ALA A 7 35.88 20.15 4.52
C ALA A 7 34.93 19.60 5.51
N LEU A 8 35.19 19.79 6.70
CA LEU A 8 34.40 19.29 7.65
C LEU A 8 33.07 19.83 7.59
N ALA A 9 32.99 21.01 7.42
CA ALA A 9 31.73 21.62 7.44
C ALA A 9 30.87 20.96 6.43
N ILE A 10 31.38 20.68 5.38
CA ILE A 10 30.65 20.05 4.39
C ILE A 10 30.04 18.81 4.76
N ALA A 11 30.80 18.04 5.40
CA ALA A 11 30.30 16.80 5.79
C ALA A 11 29.05 16.98 6.59
N ALA A 12 29.13 17.85 7.44
CA ALA A 12 28.04 18.00 8.33
C ALA A 12 26.82 18.25 7.55
N LEU A 13 26.91 19.09 6.68
CA LEU A 13 25.89 19.44 5.94
C LEU A 13 25.23 18.32 5.25
N ALA A 14 25.98 17.54 4.73
CA ALA A 14 25.41 16.50 3.99
C ALA A 14 24.57 15.68 4.89
N GLY A 15 25.08 15.48 6.00
CA GLY A 15 24.35 14.62 6.86
C GLY A 15 23.00 15.12 7.12
N ALA A 16 22.93 16.30 7.27
CA ALA A 16 21.69 16.81 7.62
C ALA A 16 20.67 16.44 6.68
N THR A 17 21.04 16.43 5.58
CA THR A 17 20.05 16.19 4.70
C THR A 17 19.44 14.96 4.67
N LEU A 18 19.84 14.40 4.95
CA LEU A 18 19.18 13.44 4.71
C LEU A 18 18.27 13.11 5.43
N ALA A 19 18.56 13.42 5.89
CA ALA A 19 17.69 13.12 6.64
C ALA A 19 16.65 13.47 6.31
N GLY A 20 16.86 14.06 6.02
CA GLY A 20 15.94 14.38 5.77
C GLY A 20 15.43 13.94 5.08
N THR A 21 15.62 13.65 4.82
CA THR A 21 15.04 13.35 4.44
C THR A 21 14.52 12.70 4.64
N GLY A 22 14.70 12.49 4.48
CA GLY A 22 14.19 11.81 4.58
C GLY A 22 13.42 11.77 5.31
N CYS A 23 13.28 11.92 5.71
CA CYS A 23 12.45 11.95 6.34
C CYS A 23 11.71 12.60 6.30
N ALA A 24 11.94 13.12 6.03
CA ALA A 24 11.24 13.86 6.05
C ALA A 24 10.36 13.82 5.63
N VAL A 25 10.53 13.68 5.09
CA VAL A 25 9.66 13.63 4.73
C VAL A 25 8.94 13.18 5.37
N MET A 26 8.98 12.96 5.94
CA MET A 26 8.26 12.44 6.49
C MET A 26 7.60 13.00 7.29
N ARG A 27 7.67 14.13 7.76
CA ARG A 27 7.01 14.72 8.40
C ARG A 27 5.85 15.01 7.99
N GLY A 28 5.81 15.65 7.16
CA GLY A 28 4.60 15.81 6.61
C GLY A 28 4.16 14.47 6.48
N GLN A 29 5.04 13.75 6.46
CA GLN A 29 4.80 12.53 6.34
C GLN A 29 4.21 11.92 7.41
N GLU A 30 4.12 12.53 8.38
CA GLU A 30 3.52 11.98 9.41
C GLU A 30 2.14 11.83 9.06
N THR A 31 1.60 12.68 8.43
CA THR A 31 0.27 12.58 8.02
C THR A 31 0.32 11.49 7.02
N ALA A 32 1.39 11.47 6.30
CA ALA A 32 1.51 10.46 5.31
C ALA A 32 1.69 9.16 6.05
N GLY A 33 2.23 9.23 7.22
CA GLY A 33 2.45 8.03 7.96
C GLY A 33 1.13 7.37 8.30
N SER A 34 0.13 8.16 8.56
CA SER A 34 -1.12 7.60 8.92
C SER A 34 -1.93 7.34 7.65
N TYR A 35 -1.39 7.74 6.51
CA TYR A 35 -2.08 7.55 5.26
C TYR A 35 -1.35 6.50 4.43
N ILE A 36 -2.01 5.45 4.11
CA ILE A 36 -1.41 4.40 3.30
C ILE A 36 -1.76 4.67 1.85
N ASP A 37 -0.75 4.76 1.02
CA ASP A 37 -0.93 5.02 -0.39
C ASP A 37 -1.83 3.98 -1.04
N ASP A 38 -2.75 4.41 -1.88
CA ASP A 38 -3.69 3.53 -2.55
C ASP A 38 -2.97 2.45 -3.36
N THR A 39 -1.85 2.78 -3.95
CA THR A 39 -1.10 1.80 -4.73
C THR A 39 -0.56 0.69 -3.82
N ALA A 40 -0.11 1.07 -2.63
CA ALA A 40 0.41 0.10 -1.69
C ALA A 40 -0.73 -0.81 -1.22
N ILE A 41 -1.91 -0.26 -1.03
CA ILE A 41 -3.05 -1.05 -0.60
C ILE A 41 -3.40 -2.04 -1.69
N THR A 42 -3.47 -1.59 -2.94
CA THR A 42 -3.80 -2.47 -4.05
C THR A 42 -2.81 -3.63 -4.12
N THR A 43 -1.53 -3.32 -3.99
CA THR A 43 -0.49 -4.33 -4.05
C THR A 43 -0.65 -5.34 -2.91
N ALA A 44 -0.93 -4.86 -1.72
CA ALA A 44 -1.07 -5.74 -0.57
C ALA A 44 -2.29 -6.64 -0.70
N VAL A 45 -3.40 -6.12 -1.22
CA VAL A 45 -4.60 -6.93 -1.41
C VAL A 45 -4.34 -8.00 -2.47
N LYS A 46 -3.68 -7.63 -3.56
CA LYS A 46 -3.38 -8.60 -4.60
C LYS A 46 -2.47 -9.69 -4.08
N ALA A 47 -1.51 -9.33 -3.24
CA ALA A 47 -0.60 -10.32 -2.68
C ALA A 47 -1.37 -11.32 -1.82
N LYS A 48 -2.36 -10.86 -1.06
CA LYS A 48 -3.14 -11.76 -0.24
C LYS A 48 -3.96 -12.69 -1.12
N PHE A 49 -4.47 -12.20 -2.24
CA PHE A 49 -5.26 -13.04 -3.12
C PHE A 49 -4.36 -14.12 -3.74
N VAL A 50 -3.14 -13.78 -4.09
CA VAL A 50 -2.23 -14.74 -4.68
C VAL A 50 -1.87 -15.83 -3.67
N GLU A 51 -1.75 -15.47 -2.41
CA GLU A 51 -1.41 -16.41 -1.38
C GLU A 51 -2.55 -17.32 -0.94
N ASP A 52 -3.78 -16.92 -1.22
CA ASP A 52 -4.94 -17.66 -0.76
C ASP A 52 -5.42 -18.59 -1.87
N LYS A 53 -5.32 -19.88 -1.65
CA LYS A 53 -5.67 -20.85 -2.66
C LYS A 53 -7.13 -20.91 -3.00
N THR A 54 -7.97 -20.35 -2.19
CA THR A 54 -9.40 -20.39 -2.44
C THR A 54 -9.88 -19.20 -3.27
N VAL A 55 -8.97 -18.27 -3.57
CA VAL A 55 -9.30 -17.08 -4.32
C VAL A 55 -8.48 -17.08 -5.61
N ASP A 56 -9.17 -16.90 -6.75
CA ASP A 56 -8.48 -16.86 -8.03
C ASP A 56 -8.06 -15.43 -8.31
N ALA A 57 -6.84 -15.11 -7.97
CA ALA A 57 -6.33 -13.75 -8.12
C ALA A 57 -6.36 -13.26 -9.56
N THR A 58 -6.31 -14.17 -10.52
CA THR A 58 -6.27 -13.75 -11.92
C THR A 58 -7.65 -13.32 -12.43
N ALA A 59 -8.69 -13.69 -11.73
CA ALA A 59 -10.04 -13.35 -12.15
C ALA A 59 -10.57 -12.11 -11.44
N ILE A 60 -9.80 -11.54 -10.53
CA ILE A 60 -10.25 -10.42 -9.72
C ILE A 60 -9.40 -9.19 -9.95
N LYS A 61 -10.05 -8.08 -10.25
CA LYS A 61 -9.37 -6.84 -10.45
C LYS A 61 -9.50 -6.04 -9.17
N VAL A 62 -8.42 -5.44 -8.72
CA VAL A 62 -8.41 -4.66 -7.49
C VAL A 62 -8.04 -3.23 -7.81
N GLU A 63 -8.84 -2.27 -7.35
CA GLU A 63 -8.54 -0.87 -7.50
C GLU A 63 -8.78 -0.21 -6.17
N THR A 64 -7.96 0.77 -5.83
CA THR A 64 -8.11 1.47 -4.55
C THR A 64 -8.15 2.97 -4.79
N LEU A 65 -9.11 3.62 -4.14
CA LEU A 65 -9.21 5.06 -4.23
C LEU A 65 -9.52 5.59 -2.84
N ASN A 66 -8.62 6.40 -2.30
CA ASN A 66 -8.76 6.98 -0.97
C ASN A 66 -9.06 5.93 0.10
N GLY A 67 -8.39 4.80 0.01
CA GLY A 67 -8.56 3.74 1.00
C GLY A 67 -9.75 2.83 0.77
N THR A 68 -10.57 3.11 -0.23
CA THR A 68 -11.68 2.24 -0.56
C THR A 68 -11.22 1.27 -1.65
N VAL A 69 -11.28 -0.01 -1.36
CA VAL A 69 -10.87 -1.03 -2.30
C VAL A 69 -12.09 -1.50 -3.09
N GLN A 70 -12.01 -1.45 -4.40
CA GLN A 70 -13.07 -1.96 -5.23
C GLN A 70 -12.61 -3.25 -5.87
N LEU A 71 -13.40 -4.31 -5.73
CA LEU A 71 -13.12 -5.60 -6.33
C LEU A 71 -14.09 -5.80 -7.47
N SER A 72 -13.59 -6.23 -8.62
CA SER A 72 -14.44 -6.51 -9.77
C SER A 72 -13.91 -7.74 -10.47
N GLY A 73 -14.74 -8.34 -11.30
CA GLY A 73 -14.36 -9.57 -11.97
C GLY A 73 -15.28 -10.68 -11.55
N PHE A 74 -14.73 -11.89 -11.44
CA PHE A 74 -15.57 -13.06 -11.19
C PHE A 74 -15.08 -13.90 -10.04
N ALA A 75 -16.02 -14.51 -9.34
CA ALA A 75 -15.73 -15.46 -8.29
C ALA A 75 -16.50 -16.73 -8.63
N LYS A 76 -15.95 -17.88 -8.29
CA LYS A 76 -16.60 -19.15 -8.61
C LYS A 76 -17.77 -19.45 -7.69
N SER A 77 -17.80 -18.82 -6.54
CA SER A 77 -18.84 -19.07 -5.57
C SER A 77 -19.03 -17.87 -4.67
N SER A 78 -20.11 -17.86 -3.92
CA SER A 78 -20.36 -16.81 -2.96
C SER A 78 -19.30 -16.87 -1.88
N ALA A 79 -18.80 -18.05 -1.57
CA ALA A 79 -17.78 -18.22 -0.56
C ALA A 79 -16.49 -17.52 -1.02
N GLU A 80 -16.13 -17.65 -2.29
CA GLU A 80 -14.93 -17.00 -2.79
C GLU A 80 -15.12 -15.49 -2.77
N LYS A 81 -16.31 -15.02 -3.15
CA LYS A 81 -16.60 -13.60 -3.16
C LYS A 81 -16.46 -13.03 -1.75
N THR A 82 -17.01 -13.73 -0.75
CA THR A 82 -16.91 -13.28 0.62
C THR A 82 -15.47 -13.33 1.13
N LYS A 83 -14.73 -14.36 0.73
CA LYS A 83 -13.37 -14.50 1.16
C LYS A 83 -12.52 -13.35 0.62
N ALA A 84 -12.71 -13.01 -0.64
CA ALA A 84 -11.98 -11.92 -1.26
C ALA A 84 -12.27 -10.62 -0.50
N GLU A 85 -13.50 -10.40 -0.12
CA GLU A 85 -13.84 -9.19 0.62
C GLU A 85 -13.17 -9.19 1.99
N ALA A 86 -13.15 -10.31 2.68
CA ALA A 86 -12.53 -10.40 3.99
C ALA A 86 -11.02 -10.14 3.90
N LEU A 87 -10.37 -10.68 2.88
CA LEU A 87 -8.94 -10.47 2.72
C LEU A 87 -8.66 -8.98 2.46
N ALA A 88 -9.49 -8.34 1.66
CA ALA A 88 -9.31 -6.93 1.39
C ALA A 88 -9.54 -6.11 2.65
N ARG A 89 -10.59 -6.40 3.41
CA ARG A 89 -10.87 -5.65 4.61
C ARG A 89 -9.78 -5.76 5.64
N ASN A 90 -9.12 -6.90 5.70
CA ASN A 90 -8.07 -7.11 6.68
C ASN A 90 -6.71 -6.59 6.24
N THR A 91 -6.66 -5.90 5.14
CA THR A 91 -5.41 -5.33 4.66
C THR A 91 -5.21 -3.97 5.31
N LYS A 92 -4.00 -3.72 5.80
CA LYS A 92 -3.70 -2.49 6.48
C LYS A 92 -3.94 -1.30 5.55
N GLY A 93 -4.58 -0.30 6.05
CA GLY A 93 -4.84 0.92 5.30
C GLY A 93 -6.21 0.96 4.62
N VAL A 94 -6.89 -0.17 4.55
CA VAL A 94 -8.18 -0.22 3.88
C VAL A 94 -9.25 0.39 4.77
N ARG A 95 -9.97 1.33 4.23
CA ARG A 95 -11.03 2.00 4.97
C ARG A 95 -12.38 1.35 4.68
N SER A 96 -12.60 0.90 3.48
CA SER A 96 -13.82 0.21 3.14
C SER A 96 -13.59 -0.63 1.89
N VAL A 97 -14.49 -1.55 1.63
CA VAL A 97 -14.38 -2.43 0.47
C VAL A 97 -15.71 -2.43 -0.28
N LYS A 98 -15.62 -2.24 -1.60
CA LYS A 98 -16.79 -2.32 -2.44
C LYS A 98 -16.60 -3.59 -3.25
N ASN A 99 -17.42 -4.60 -2.99
CA ASN A 99 -17.27 -5.89 -3.61
C ASN A 99 -18.25 -6.08 -4.76
N ASP A 100 -17.77 -5.84 -5.96
CA ASP A 100 -18.60 -5.99 -7.16
C ASP A 100 -18.26 -7.26 -7.95
N LEU A 101 -17.78 -8.29 -7.27
CA LEU A 101 -17.50 -9.53 -7.96
C LEU A 101 -18.79 -10.22 -8.38
N SER A 102 -18.78 -10.79 -9.57
CA SER A 102 -19.92 -11.54 -10.07
C SER A 102 -19.64 -13.01 -9.84
N VAL A 103 -20.58 -13.72 -9.27
CA VAL A 103 -20.40 -15.15 -9.00
C VAL A 103 -20.71 -15.92 -10.27
N ARG A 104 -19.73 -16.67 -10.74
CA ARG A 104 -19.90 -17.48 -11.93
C ARG A 104 -19.33 -18.85 -11.66
N PRO A 105 -20.19 -19.81 -11.32
CA PRO A 105 -19.76 -21.16 -10.97
C PRO A 105 -19.06 -21.88 -12.11
#